data_efad3250b9495a341c18b4bd4e24b54f
#
_entry.id   efad3250b9495a341c18b4bd4e24b54f
#
_cell.length_a   1.000
_cell.length_b   1.000
_cell.length_c   1.000
_cell.angle_alpha   90.00
_cell.angle_beta   90.00
_cell.angle_gamma   90.00
#
_symmetry.space_group_name_H-M   'P 1'
#
loop_
_entity.id
_entity.type
_entity.pdbx_description
1 polymer ?
#
loop_
_entity_poly.entity_id
_entity_poly.type
_entity_poly.pdbx_seq_one_letter_code
_entity_poly.pdbx_strand_id
1 'polypeptide(L)'
;MREYSVRILDIVFADIDDIADFIIKVSTAEHAAKYAQELGAEIMSLRYLADIIPESRYRTIKRYHPHAKQLRTRNKKLNIIFHIEGDTVIVDKILVAKMIIDH
;
A
#
# COMPACT_ATOMS: atom_id res chain seq x y z
N MET A 1 0.50 20.78 9.31
CA MET A 1 0.29 19.45 8.72
C MET A 1 0.55 18.39 9.78
N ARG A 2 -0.36 17.44 9.90
CA ARG A 2 -0.26 16.37 10.88
C ARG A 2 0.67 15.26 10.36
N GLU A 3 1.56 14.79 11.22
CA GLU A 3 2.45 13.67 10.91
C GLU A 3 2.02 12.44 11.69
N TYR A 4 1.97 11.30 11.00
CA TYR A 4 1.58 10.01 11.58
C TYR A 4 2.79 9.09 11.70
N SER A 5 2.73 8.18 12.67
CA SER A 5 3.59 7.00 12.65
C SER A 5 3.02 6.02 11.63
N VAL A 6 3.87 5.26 10.97
CA VAL A 6 3.43 4.24 10.01
C VAL A 6 3.80 2.87 10.54
N ARG A 7 2.79 2.01 10.68
CA ARG A 7 2.96 0.60 11.08
C ARG A 7 2.57 -0.27 9.91
N ILE A 8 3.45 -1.20 9.55
CA ILE A 8 3.23 -2.11 8.43
C ILE A 8 2.97 -3.50 9.00
N LEU A 9 1.83 -4.10 8.65
CA LEU A 9 1.50 -5.45 9.09
C LEU A 9 2.38 -6.49 8.38
N ASP A 10 2.63 -7.60 9.05
CA ASP A 10 3.50 -8.65 8.51
C ASP A 10 3.06 -9.15 7.14
N ILE A 11 1.76 -9.24 6.90
CA ILE A 11 1.25 -9.67 5.60
C ILE A 11 1.68 -8.74 4.47
N VAL A 12 1.89 -7.46 4.76
CA VAL A 12 2.32 -6.49 3.74
C VAL A 12 3.77 -6.76 3.34
N PHE A 13 4.63 -7.14 4.27
CA PHE A 13 6.00 -7.54 3.95
C PHE A 13 6.01 -8.79 3.06
N ALA A 14 5.12 -9.75 3.33
CA ALA A 14 4.96 -10.91 2.46
C ALA A 14 4.48 -10.49 1.06
N ASP A 15 3.55 -9.54 0.96
CA ASP A 15 3.09 -9.02 -0.34
C ASP A 15 4.26 -8.38 -1.11
N ILE A 16 5.11 -7.61 -0.44
CA ILE A 16 6.28 -6.97 -1.08
C ILE A 16 7.26 -8.04 -1.56
N ASP A 17 7.52 -9.06 -0.76
CA ASP A 17 8.40 -10.16 -1.13
C ASP A 17 7.88 -10.90 -2.36
N ASP A 18 6.58 -11.17 -2.43
CA ASP A 18 5.95 -11.82 -3.59
C ASP A 18 6.11 -10.99 -4.85
N ILE A 19 5.93 -9.68 -4.75
CA ILE A 19 6.10 -8.76 -5.87
C ILE A 19 7.56 -8.75 -6.32
N ALA A 20 8.50 -8.67 -5.39
CA ALA A 20 9.93 -8.69 -5.70
C ALA A 20 10.33 -9.99 -6.38
N ASP A 21 9.87 -11.13 -5.87
CA ASP A 21 10.14 -12.45 -6.47
C ASP A 21 9.63 -12.53 -7.90
N PHE A 22 8.43 -12.02 -8.14
CA PHE A 22 7.88 -11.98 -9.50
C PHE A 22 8.76 -11.13 -10.42
N ILE A 23 9.19 -9.95 -9.97
CA ILE A 23 10.02 -9.06 -10.79
C ILE A 23 11.38 -9.71 -11.10
N ILE A 24 11.98 -10.40 -10.14
CA ILE A 24 13.24 -11.14 -10.36
C ILE A 24 13.06 -12.16 -11.48
N LYS A 25 11.94 -12.87 -11.50
CA LYS A 25 11.67 -13.90 -12.53
C LYS A 25 11.50 -13.33 -13.93
N VAL A 26 10.89 -12.15 -14.05
CA VAL A 26 10.55 -11.55 -15.36
C VAL A 26 11.51 -10.44 -15.78
N SER A 27 12.42 -10.03 -14.91
CA SER A 27 13.35 -8.93 -15.18
C SER A 27 14.68 -9.20 -14.48
N THR A 28 15.10 -8.34 -13.53
CA THR A 28 16.38 -8.47 -12.83
C THR A 28 16.22 -8.27 -11.33
N ALA A 29 17.22 -8.76 -10.57
CA ALA A 29 17.27 -8.52 -9.13
C ALA A 29 17.44 -7.03 -8.82
N GLU A 30 18.19 -6.29 -9.63
CA GLU A 30 18.35 -4.84 -9.46
C GLU A 30 17.03 -4.10 -9.63
N HIS A 31 16.25 -4.48 -10.64
CA HIS A 31 14.94 -3.90 -10.89
C HIS A 31 13.98 -4.20 -9.74
N ALA A 32 14.00 -5.43 -9.21
CA ALA A 32 13.18 -5.81 -8.06
C ALA A 32 13.54 -4.99 -6.82
N ALA A 33 14.83 -4.81 -6.54
CA ALA A 33 15.29 -4.02 -5.40
C ALA A 33 14.86 -2.55 -5.51
N LYS A 34 15.00 -1.97 -6.70
CA LYS A 34 14.56 -0.60 -6.96
C LYS A 34 13.05 -0.45 -6.77
N TYR A 35 12.29 -1.40 -7.27
CA TYR A 35 10.83 -1.39 -7.16
C TYR A 35 10.39 -1.45 -5.68
N ALA A 36 11.00 -2.35 -4.90
CA ALA A 36 10.69 -2.49 -3.47
C ALA A 36 11.06 -1.21 -2.71
N GLN A 37 12.18 -0.58 -3.05
CA GLN A 37 12.61 0.67 -2.44
C GLN A 37 11.64 1.81 -2.74
N GLU A 38 11.19 1.93 -3.97
CA GLU A 38 10.22 2.95 -4.37
C GLU A 38 8.87 2.73 -3.67
N LEU A 39 8.43 1.47 -3.58
CA LEU A 39 7.19 1.14 -2.88
C LEU A 39 7.29 1.48 -1.39
N GLY A 40 8.43 1.17 -0.76
CA GLY A 40 8.68 1.54 0.63
C GLY A 40 8.60 3.05 0.86
N ALA A 41 9.16 3.83 -0.06
CA ALA A 41 9.09 5.29 0.02
C ALA A 41 7.65 5.81 -0.10
N GLU A 42 6.85 5.23 -0.98
CA GLU A 42 5.43 5.59 -1.12
C GLU A 42 4.64 5.23 0.15
N ILE A 43 4.90 4.06 0.74
CA ILE A 43 4.27 3.68 2.01
C ILE A 43 4.62 4.71 3.09
N MET A 44 5.88 5.08 3.21
CA MET A 44 6.30 6.04 4.22
C MET A 44 5.77 7.45 3.98
N SER A 45 5.39 7.79 2.75
CA SER A 45 4.76 9.08 2.46
C SER A 45 3.40 9.23 3.16
N LEU A 46 2.79 8.12 3.59
CA LEU A 46 1.52 8.14 4.30
C LEU A 46 1.61 8.89 5.64
N ARG A 47 2.80 9.03 6.21
CA ARG A 47 2.95 9.83 7.45
C ARG A 47 2.52 11.28 7.26
N TYR A 48 2.53 11.78 6.03
CA TYR A 48 2.06 13.13 5.71
C TYR A 48 0.76 13.14 4.90
N LEU A 49 0.48 12.09 4.14
CA LEU A 49 -0.63 12.07 3.18
C LEU A 49 -1.89 11.40 3.71
N ALA A 50 -1.79 10.57 4.75
CA ALA A 50 -2.91 9.76 5.21
C ALA A 50 -4.15 10.58 5.53
N ASP A 51 -3.96 11.76 6.09
CA ASP A 51 -5.04 12.62 6.55
C ASP A 51 -5.89 13.18 5.41
N ILE A 52 -5.26 13.45 4.27
CA ILE A 52 -5.94 14.07 3.13
C ILE A 52 -6.57 13.08 2.16
N ILE A 53 -6.27 11.79 2.31
CA ILE A 53 -6.83 10.75 1.46
C ILE A 53 -8.19 10.34 2.05
N PRO A 54 -9.28 10.39 1.26
CA PRO A 54 -10.60 10.00 1.76
C PRO A 54 -10.73 8.49 1.95
N GLU A 55 -11.70 8.07 2.75
CA GLU A 55 -12.03 6.66 2.88
C GLU A 55 -12.52 6.11 1.56
N SER A 56 -12.18 4.85 1.28
CA SER A 56 -12.56 4.19 0.05
C SER A 56 -14.05 3.85 0.05
N ARG A 57 -14.65 3.88 -1.14
CA ARG A 57 -16.03 3.42 -1.37
C ARG A 57 -16.07 1.96 -1.80
N TYR A 58 -14.93 1.39 -2.19
CA TYR A 58 -14.88 0.04 -2.75
C TYR A 58 -15.03 -1.03 -1.67
N ARG A 59 -15.93 -1.98 -1.89
CA ARG A 59 -16.13 -3.11 -0.97
C ARG A 59 -14.86 -3.93 -0.82
N THR A 60 -14.13 -4.12 -1.91
CA THR A 60 -12.86 -4.85 -1.93
C THR A 60 -11.86 -4.25 -0.96
N ILE A 61 -11.85 -2.93 -0.84
CA ILE A 61 -10.95 -2.20 0.07
C ILE A 61 -11.50 -2.26 1.50
N LYS A 62 -12.79 -2.01 1.68
CA LYS A 62 -13.42 -1.96 3.00
C LYS A 62 -13.42 -3.30 3.73
N ARG A 63 -13.19 -4.40 3.04
CA ARG A 63 -13.07 -5.71 3.69
C ARG A 63 -11.86 -5.79 4.64
N TYR A 64 -10.86 -4.94 4.44
CA TYR A 64 -9.66 -4.90 5.30
C TYR A 64 -9.88 -4.08 6.55
N HIS A 65 -10.72 -3.04 6.47
CA HIS A 65 -11.09 -2.21 7.60
C HIS A 65 -12.30 -1.35 7.22
N PRO A 66 -13.26 -1.09 8.13
CA PRO A 66 -14.44 -0.25 7.82
C PRO A 66 -14.10 1.15 7.34
N HIS A 67 -12.97 1.70 7.79
CA HIS A 67 -12.49 3.03 7.42
C HIS A 67 -11.27 2.99 6.51
N ALA A 68 -11.11 1.91 5.74
CA ALA A 68 -9.96 1.72 4.88
C ALA A 68 -9.87 2.80 3.81
N LYS A 69 -8.63 3.20 3.56
CA LYS A 69 -8.24 4.15 2.53
C LYS A 69 -7.31 3.45 1.55
N GLN A 70 -7.14 4.02 0.36
CA GLN A 70 -6.20 3.48 -0.61
C GLN A 70 -5.35 4.60 -1.19
N LEU A 71 -4.08 4.29 -1.41
CA LEU A 71 -3.16 5.14 -2.16
C LEU A 71 -2.67 4.31 -3.35
N ARG A 72 -2.99 4.77 -4.57
CA ARG A 72 -2.47 4.15 -5.77
C ARG A 72 -1.01 4.57 -5.96
N THR A 73 -0.13 3.60 -6.24
CA THR A 73 1.27 3.89 -6.48
C THR A 73 1.46 4.71 -7.76
N ARG A 74 2.60 5.41 -7.87
CA ARG A 74 2.89 6.28 -9.02
C ARG A 74 2.86 5.54 -10.34
N ASN A 75 3.29 4.28 -10.36
CA ASN A 75 3.26 3.44 -11.56
C ASN A 75 1.85 2.94 -11.89
N LYS A 76 0.86 3.21 -11.05
CA LYS A 76 -0.56 2.85 -11.18
C LYS A 76 -0.82 1.34 -11.17
N LYS A 77 0.15 0.54 -10.74
CA LYS A 77 0.02 -0.92 -10.74
C LYS A 77 -0.44 -1.49 -9.42
N LEU A 78 -0.22 -0.78 -8.33
CA LEU A 78 -0.54 -1.25 -6.98
C LEU A 78 -1.39 -0.25 -6.23
N ASN A 79 -2.10 -0.75 -5.21
CA ASN A 79 -2.78 0.08 -4.23
C ASN A 79 -2.33 -0.30 -2.84
N ILE A 80 -1.97 0.70 -2.05
CA ILE A 80 -1.61 0.55 -0.65
C ILE A 80 -2.89 0.77 0.15
N ILE A 81 -3.33 -0.26 0.86
CA ILE A 81 -4.54 -0.23 1.67
C ILE A 81 -4.16 0.06 3.10
N PHE A 82 -4.76 1.06 3.69
CA PHE A 82 -4.42 1.50 5.04
C PHE A 82 -5.63 2.10 5.74
N HIS A 83 -5.51 2.24 7.06
CA HIS A 83 -6.46 2.99 7.86
C HIS A 83 -5.70 3.76 8.96
N ILE A 84 -6.38 4.68 9.61
CA ILE A 84 -5.79 5.49 10.67
C ILE A 84 -6.36 5.06 12.01
N GLU A 85 -5.49 4.80 12.98
CA GLU A 85 -5.85 4.60 14.38
C GLU A 85 -5.09 5.60 15.23
N GLY A 86 -5.80 6.61 15.75
CA GLY A 86 -5.15 7.68 16.52
C GLY A 86 -4.12 8.43 15.70
N ASP A 87 -2.86 8.35 16.09
CA ASP A 87 -1.74 9.00 15.41
C ASP A 87 -0.94 8.02 14.52
N THR A 88 -1.48 6.84 14.30
CA THR A 88 -0.80 5.78 13.57
C THR A 88 -1.56 5.42 12.30
N VAL A 89 -0.83 5.36 11.19
CA VAL A 89 -1.31 4.76 9.95
C VAL A 89 -0.97 3.28 10.00
N ILE A 90 -1.95 2.43 9.81
CA ILE A 90 -1.75 0.98 9.73
C ILE A 90 -1.91 0.55 8.29
N VAL A 91 -0.84 0.01 7.70
CA VAL A 91 -0.87 -0.51 6.33
C VAL A 91 -1.37 -1.94 6.40
N ASP A 92 -2.53 -2.19 5.78
CA ASP A 92 -3.26 -3.45 5.88
C ASP A 92 -2.92 -4.45 4.78
N LYS A 93 -2.68 -3.96 3.57
CA LYS A 93 -2.50 -4.83 2.40
C LYS A 93 -1.94 -4.05 1.22
N ILE A 94 -1.22 -4.75 0.34
CA ILE A 94 -0.86 -4.25 -0.99
C ILE A 94 -1.66 -5.07 -2.00
N LEU A 95 -2.43 -4.39 -2.84
CA LEU A 95 -3.25 -5.04 -3.87
C LEU A 95 -2.82 -4.60 -5.27
N VAL A 96 -2.86 -5.53 -6.20
CA VAL A 96 -2.70 -5.20 -7.62
C VAL A 96 -3.92 -4.39 -8.06
N ALA A 97 -3.68 -3.26 -8.73
CA ALA A 97 -4.74 -2.30 -9.06
C ALA A 97 -5.93 -2.94 -9.81
N LYS A 98 -5.64 -3.84 -10.75
CA LYS A 98 -6.68 -4.52 -11.56
C LYS A 98 -7.59 -5.44 -10.76
N MET A 99 -7.22 -5.76 -9.50
CA MET A 99 -8.02 -6.63 -8.64
C MET A 99 -9.02 -5.87 -7.78
N ILE A 100 -9.03 -4.54 -7.89
CA ILE A 100 -9.99 -3.71 -7.16
C ILE A 100 -11.20 -3.53 -8.05
N ILE A 101 -12.28 -4.20 -7.66
CA ILE A 101 -13.54 -4.18 -8.40
C ILE A 101 -14.60 -3.61 -7.48
N ASP A 102 -15.33 -2.61 -7.98
CA ASP A 102 -16.44 -2.00 -7.26
C ASP A 102 -17.76 -2.55 -7.79
N HIS A 103 -18.35 -3.42 -7.02
CA HIS A 103 -19.66 -3.99 -7.33
C HIS A 103 -20.64 -3.77 -6.20
#